data_7106939c40ecda04cf6bb85fbc091129
#
_entry.id   7106939c40ecda04cf6bb85fbc091129
#
_cell.length_a   1.000
_cell.length_b   1.000
_cell.length_c   1.000
_cell.angle_alpha   90.00
_cell.angle_beta   90.00
_cell.angle_gamma   90.00
#
_symmetry.space_group_name_H-M   'P 1'
#
loop_
_entity.id
_entity.type
_entity.pdbx_description
1 polymer ?
#
loop_
_entity_poly.entity_id
_entity_poly.type
_entity_poly.pdbx_seq_one_letter_code
_entity_poly.pdbx_strand_id
1 'polypeptide(L)'
;MADTPRKSRLVSEVDFNKDGKQTGFIRLFHSTHDSAYGFLPIPIVVVKNGEGPTALFTSGNHGDEYEGQVALTNLAKSLDPARIKGRVIILTMANYPAALVGRRVSPIDDLNLNRIFPGDPDGTVTRQIAHYIDSELIPLADFVMDLHSGGSSLNYIPCALATQSNDPALFQKQLAALRAFGAPYTYIQGGAQGQGGNQTLGSGAERRGKIALGSELGGCGTVNPAGLAIAERGVRNVL
;
A
#
# COMPACT_ATOMS: atom_id res chain seq x y z
N MET A 1 -27.16 -4.02 18.33
CA MET A 1 -26.14 -5.09 18.46
C MET A 1 -24.94 -4.62 17.67
N ALA A 2 -23.77 -4.51 18.29
CA ALA A 2 -22.55 -4.19 17.53
C ALA A 2 -22.26 -5.40 16.63
N ASP A 3 -22.21 -5.16 15.32
CA ASP A 3 -21.92 -6.19 14.33
C ASP A 3 -20.48 -6.68 14.59
N THR A 4 -20.33 -7.96 14.89
CA THR A 4 -18.99 -8.55 15.10
C THR A 4 -18.22 -8.38 13.80
N PRO A 5 -16.98 -7.82 13.81
CA PRO A 5 -16.22 -7.62 12.59
C PRO A 5 -16.09 -8.94 11.82
N ARG A 6 -16.54 -8.96 10.57
CA ARG A 6 -16.46 -10.16 9.73
C ARG A 6 -15.00 -10.42 9.40
N LYS A 7 -14.56 -11.67 9.60
CA LYS A 7 -13.18 -12.09 9.37
C LYS A 7 -12.87 -12.11 7.87
N SER A 8 -11.65 -11.70 7.50
CA SER A 8 -11.16 -11.83 6.13
C SER A 8 -11.09 -13.30 5.67
N ARG A 9 -11.34 -13.53 4.38
CA ARG A 9 -11.17 -14.83 3.72
C ARG A 9 -9.76 -15.04 3.17
N LEU A 10 -8.94 -14.00 3.13
CA LEU A 10 -7.56 -14.09 2.68
C LEU A 10 -6.70 -14.71 3.80
N VAL A 11 -5.70 -15.48 3.38
CA VAL A 11 -4.77 -16.17 4.28
C VAL A 11 -3.34 -15.75 3.98
N SER A 12 -2.64 -15.27 5.00
CA SER A 12 -1.21 -14.92 4.88
C SER A 12 -0.33 -16.14 5.08
N GLU A 13 0.70 -16.29 4.25
CA GLU A 13 1.77 -17.29 4.43
C GLU A 13 2.85 -16.85 5.40
N VAL A 14 2.90 -15.54 5.72
CA VAL A 14 3.90 -14.97 6.63
C VAL A 14 3.33 -14.76 8.02
N ASP A 15 4.17 -14.93 9.02
CA ASP A 15 3.86 -14.62 10.42
C ASP A 15 4.35 -13.18 10.72
N PHE A 16 3.40 -12.30 11.00
CA PHE A 16 3.69 -10.88 11.29
C PHE A 16 4.48 -10.66 12.57
N ASN A 17 4.56 -11.65 13.46
CA ASN A 17 5.20 -11.53 14.76
C ASN A 17 6.58 -12.19 14.85
N LYS A 18 6.95 -12.98 13.84
CA LYS A 18 8.24 -13.71 13.82
C LYS A 18 9.37 -12.77 13.37
N ASP A 19 10.43 -12.71 14.16
CA ASP A 19 11.64 -11.97 13.80
C ASP A 19 12.36 -12.59 12.59
N GLY A 20 13.07 -11.74 11.86
CA GLY A 20 13.76 -12.07 10.63
C GLY A 20 13.03 -11.52 9.40
N LYS A 21 13.40 -12.03 8.23
CA LYS A 21 12.81 -11.67 6.95
C LYS A 21 12.03 -12.84 6.40
N GLN A 22 10.78 -12.61 6.07
CA GLN A 22 9.88 -13.57 5.48
C GLN A 22 9.35 -13.04 4.16
N THR A 23 9.28 -13.92 3.17
CA THR A 23 8.64 -13.65 1.87
C THR A 23 7.58 -14.71 1.63
N GLY A 24 6.45 -14.31 1.07
CA GLY A 24 5.34 -15.22 0.80
C GLY A 24 4.21 -14.50 0.09
N PHE A 25 3.02 -15.07 0.20
CA PHE A 25 1.83 -14.54 -0.43
C PHE A 25 0.69 -14.39 0.58
N ILE A 26 -0.15 -13.38 0.35
CA ILE A 26 -1.51 -13.38 0.84
C ILE A 26 -2.34 -14.09 -0.22
N ARG A 27 -2.94 -15.22 0.15
CA ARG A 27 -3.73 -16.05 -0.76
C ARG A 27 -5.18 -15.60 -0.72
N LEU A 28 -5.68 -15.16 -1.87
CA LEU A 28 -7.10 -14.97 -2.12
C LEU A 28 -7.59 -16.13 -2.96
N PHE A 29 -8.42 -17.00 -2.40
CA PHE A 29 -8.99 -18.12 -3.14
C PHE A 29 -9.87 -17.63 -4.27
N HIS A 30 -9.48 -17.99 -5.48
CA HIS A 30 -10.16 -17.62 -6.72
C HIS A 30 -9.92 -18.70 -7.75
N SER A 31 -10.98 -19.39 -8.14
CA SER A 31 -10.93 -20.40 -9.22
C SER A 31 -11.53 -19.81 -10.48
N THR A 32 -10.77 -19.87 -11.55
CA THR A 32 -11.29 -19.60 -12.89
C THR A 32 -11.96 -20.85 -13.48
N HIS A 33 -12.61 -20.70 -14.62
CA HIS A 33 -13.23 -21.83 -15.31
C HIS A 33 -12.22 -22.92 -15.73
N ASP A 34 -10.95 -22.52 -15.89
CA ASP A 34 -9.85 -23.41 -16.29
C ASP A 34 -9.17 -24.15 -15.12
N SER A 35 -9.51 -23.80 -13.88
CA SER A 35 -8.87 -24.39 -12.69
C SER A 35 -9.84 -24.54 -11.52
N ALA A 36 -9.95 -25.75 -10.97
CA ALA A 36 -10.76 -26.02 -9.80
C ALA A 36 -10.13 -25.56 -8.48
N TYR A 37 -8.80 -25.36 -8.44
CA TYR A 37 -8.04 -25.03 -7.23
C TYR A 37 -7.11 -23.84 -7.50
N GLY A 38 -7.69 -22.67 -7.63
CA GLY A 38 -6.94 -21.45 -7.89
C GLY A 38 -6.85 -20.54 -6.68
N PHE A 39 -5.80 -19.73 -6.62
CA PHE A 39 -5.70 -18.56 -5.74
C PHE A 39 -4.89 -17.46 -6.42
N LEU A 40 -5.15 -16.23 -6.02
CA LEU A 40 -4.38 -15.05 -6.41
C LEU A 40 -3.28 -14.85 -5.35
N PRO A 41 -2.00 -14.96 -5.73
CA PRO A 41 -0.86 -14.85 -4.82
C PRO A 41 -0.41 -13.39 -4.71
N ILE A 42 -1.01 -12.61 -3.81
CA ILE A 42 -0.61 -11.22 -3.58
C ILE A 42 0.74 -11.21 -2.85
N PRO A 43 1.82 -10.67 -3.44
CA PRO A 43 3.15 -10.74 -2.85
C PRO A 43 3.24 -9.92 -1.56
N ILE A 44 3.82 -10.51 -0.52
CA ILE A 44 4.07 -9.85 0.76
C ILE A 44 5.48 -10.17 1.27
N VAL A 45 6.12 -9.15 1.84
CA VAL A 45 7.37 -9.31 2.59
C VAL A 45 7.19 -8.70 3.97
N VAL A 46 7.62 -9.42 4.99
CA VAL A 46 7.67 -8.93 6.37
C VAL A 46 9.11 -9.02 6.86
N VAL A 47 9.63 -7.90 7.37
CA VAL A 47 10.94 -7.84 8.02
C VAL A 47 10.72 -7.32 9.43
N LYS A 48 11.10 -8.09 10.43
CA LYS A 48 10.91 -7.74 11.84
C LYS A 48 12.20 -7.97 12.64
N ASN A 49 12.49 -7.06 13.58
CA ASN A 49 13.58 -7.22 14.53
C ASN A 49 13.20 -6.57 15.87
N GLY A 50 12.79 -7.41 16.81
CA GLY A 50 12.37 -6.99 18.14
C GLY A 50 11.11 -6.13 18.16
N GLU A 51 10.91 -5.43 19.27
CA GLU A 51 9.80 -4.50 19.47
C GLU A 51 10.13 -3.10 18.91
N GLY A 52 9.12 -2.44 18.35
CA GLY A 52 9.26 -1.11 17.77
C GLY A 52 8.10 -0.77 16.84
N PRO A 53 8.15 0.38 16.16
CA PRO A 53 7.09 0.81 15.26
C PRO A 53 6.96 -0.12 14.05
N THR A 54 5.77 -0.11 13.45
CA THR A 54 5.47 -0.86 12.23
C THR A 54 5.22 0.10 11.08
N ALA A 55 5.96 -0.08 9.98
CA ALA A 55 5.73 0.60 8.72
C ALA A 55 5.06 -0.35 7.72
N LEU A 56 3.97 0.08 7.09
CA LEU A 56 3.31 -0.59 5.98
C LEU A 56 3.55 0.21 4.70
N PHE A 57 4.22 -0.41 3.75
CA PHE A 57 4.41 0.13 2.40
C PHE A 57 3.58 -0.67 1.41
N THR A 58 2.84 0.04 0.56
CA THR A 58 2.05 -0.53 -0.51
C THR A 58 2.36 0.14 -1.84
N SER A 59 2.24 -0.62 -2.92
CA SER A 59 2.27 -0.16 -4.30
C SER A 59 1.45 -1.09 -5.18
N GLY A 60 1.23 -0.73 -6.43
CA GLY A 60 0.41 -1.51 -7.33
C GLY A 60 -1.06 -1.58 -6.90
N ASN A 61 -1.53 -0.57 -6.19
CA ASN A 61 -2.95 -0.30 -5.97
C ASN A 61 -3.65 -0.10 -7.33
N HIS A 62 -2.99 0.65 -8.22
CA HIS A 62 -3.24 0.60 -9.65
C HIS A 62 -2.09 -0.18 -10.32
N GLY A 63 -2.43 -1.15 -11.17
CA GLY A 63 -1.46 -2.08 -11.71
C GLY A 63 -0.51 -1.51 -12.76
N ASP A 64 -0.86 -0.38 -13.39
CA ASP A 64 -0.08 0.34 -14.39
C ASP A 64 0.83 1.44 -13.81
N GLU A 65 0.96 1.51 -12.48
CA GLU A 65 1.81 2.48 -11.77
C GLU A 65 3.07 1.78 -11.28
N TYR A 66 4.16 1.86 -12.05
CA TYR A 66 5.30 0.93 -11.91
C TYR A 66 6.41 1.38 -10.96
N GLU A 67 6.66 2.69 -10.78
CA GLU A 67 7.79 3.19 -9.98
C GLU A 67 7.76 2.67 -8.54
N GLY A 68 6.58 2.69 -7.91
CA GLY A 68 6.37 2.15 -6.57
C GLY A 68 6.59 0.64 -6.50
N GLN A 69 6.11 -0.11 -7.49
CA GLN A 69 6.27 -1.57 -7.54
C GLN A 69 7.74 -1.96 -7.63
N VAL A 70 8.52 -1.28 -8.47
CA VAL A 70 9.97 -1.51 -8.61
C VAL A 70 10.71 -1.09 -7.34
N ALA A 71 10.44 0.11 -6.82
CA ALA A 71 11.10 0.63 -5.61
C ALA A 71 10.87 -0.30 -4.40
N LEU A 72 9.64 -0.73 -4.17
CA LEU A 72 9.33 -1.64 -3.06
C LEU A 72 9.90 -3.05 -3.27
N THR A 73 9.98 -3.52 -4.51
CA THR A 73 10.65 -4.79 -4.83
C THR A 73 12.15 -4.71 -4.50
N ASN A 74 12.81 -3.60 -4.85
CA ASN A 74 14.21 -3.36 -4.54
C ASN A 74 14.45 -3.19 -3.03
N LEU A 75 13.55 -2.48 -2.34
CA LEU A 75 13.57 -2.38 -0.88
C LEU A 75 13.45 -3.77 -0.25
N ALA A 76 12.44 -4.55 -0.66
CA ALA A 76 12.20 -5.90 -0.16
C ALA A 76 13.42 -6.81 -0.32
N LYS A 77 14.13 -6.73 -1.45
CA LYS A 77 15.36 -7.51 -1.69
C LYS A 77 16.50 -7.10 -0.76
N SER A 78 16.70 -5.79 -0.56
CA SER A 78 17.89 -5.23 0.10
C SER A 78 17.73 -5.00 1.60
N LEU A 79 16.50 -5.07 2.15
CA LEU A 79 16.28 -4.81 3.56
C LEU A 79 16.85 -5.94 4.42
N ASP A 80 17.73 -5.58 5.34
CA ASP A 80 18.37 -6.48 6.30
C ASP A 80 17.68 -6.35 7.66
N PRO A 81 17.17 -7.44 8.25
CA PRO A 81 16.57 -7.42 9.58
C PRO A 81 17.47 -6.79 10.65
N ALA A 82 18.78 -7.02 10.59
CA ALA A 82 19.72 -6.49 11.57
C ALA A 82 19.80 -4.94 11.58
N ARG A 83 19.32 -4.29 10.53
CA ARG A 83 19.38 -2.83 10.37
C ARG A 83 18.05 -2.12 10.68
N ILE A 84 17.04 -2.84 11.12
CA ILE A 84 15.74 -2.27 11.51
C ILE A 84 15.46 -2.55 12.97
N LYS A 85 14.53 -1.76 13.54
CA LYS A 85 13.94 -2.00 14.85
C LYS A 85 12.42 -1.91 14.70
N GLY A 86 11.70 -2.96 15.13
CA GLY A 86 10.27 -3.07 14.91
C GLY A 86 9.95 -3.87 13.65
N ARG A 87 9.02 -3.43 12.81
CA ARG A 87 8.48 -4.23 11.70
C ARG A 87 8.26 -3.39 10.44
N VAL A 88 8.60 -3.98 9.30
CA VAL A 88 8.29 -3.44 7.97
C VAL A 88 7.46 -4.47 7.21
N ILE A 89 6.29 -4.07 6.73
CA ILE A 89 5.39 -4.87 5.90
C ILE A 89 5.37 -4.24 4.52
N ILE A 90 5.58 -5.03 3.47
CA ILE A 90 5.67 -4.54 2.09
C ILE A 90 4.73 -5.34 1.20
N LEU A 91 3.80 -4.66 0.54
CA LEU A 91 3.00 -5.17 -0.58
C LEU A 91 3.48 -4.50 -1.86
N THR A 92 4.17 -5.25 -2.72
CA THR A 92 4.72 -4.71 -3.97
C THR A 92 3.67 -4.58 -5.08
N MET A 93 2.60 -5.37 -5.01
CA MET A 93 1.50 -5.42 -5.97
C MET A 93 0.19 -5.67 -5.22
N ALA A 94 -0.32 -4.65 -4.52
CA ALA A 94 -1.52 -4.78 -3.67
C ALA A 94 -2.75 -5.25 -4.45
N ASN A 95 -2.99 -4.70 -5.65
CA ASN A 95 -3.98 -5.17 -6.60
C ASN A 95 -3.31 -6.10 -7.61
N TYR A 96 -2.94 -7.30 -7.14
CA TYR A 96 -2.20 -8.27 -7.95
C TYR A 96 -2.83 -8.55 -9.32
N PRO A 97 -4.17 -8.75 -9.46
CA PRO A 97 -4.78 -8.96 -10.78
C PRO A 97 -4.57 -7.78 -11.74
N ALA A 98 -4.65 -6.56 -11.26
CA ALA A 98 -4.42 -5.36 -12.07
C ALA A 98 -2.95 -5.24 -12.48
N ALA A 99 -2.02 -5.52 -11.55
CA ALA A 99 -0.57 -5.47 -11.79
C ALA A 99 -0.12 -6.50 -12.84
N LEU A 100 -0.68 -7.72 -12.82
CA LEU A 100 -0.36 -8.76 -13.81
C LEU A 100 -0.62 -8.34 -15.25
N VAL A 101 -1.62 -7.50 -15.47
CA VAL A 101 -2.01 -7.06 -16.82
C VAL A 101 -1.65 -5.60 -17.11
N GLY A 102 -0.98 -4.93 -16.17
CA GLY A 102 -0.59 -3.53 -16.31
C GLY A 102 -1.77 -2.60 -16.52
N ARG A 103 -2.89 -2.80 -15.79
CA ARG A 103 -4.10 -1.97 -15.88
C ARG A 103 -4.35 -1.23 -14.57
N ARG A 104 -5.02 -0.08 -14.67
CA ARG A 104 -5.41 0.72 -13.50
C ARG A 104 -6.34 -0.05 -12.55
N VAL A 105 -7.27 -0.83 -13.09
CA VAL A 105 -8.30 -1.56 -12.35
C VAL A 105 -8.14 -3.07 -12.54
N SER A 106 -8.68 -3.84 -11.62
CA SER A 106 -8.69 -5.31 -11.70
C SER A 106 -9.45 -5.79 -12.94
N PRO A 107 -8.88 -6.69 -13.77
CA PRO A 107 -9.58 -7.26 -14.91
C PRO A 107 -10.66 -8.28 -14.52
N ILE A 108 -10.75 -8.66 -13.22
CA ILE A 108 -11.69 -9.67 -12.74
C ILE A 108 -13.06 -9.06 -12.43
N ASP A 109 -13.09 -7.85 -11.89
CA ASP A 109 -14.31 -7.20 -11.41
C ASP A 109 -14.42 -5.72 -11.79
N ASP A 110 -13.49 -5.22 -12.62
CA ASP A 110 -13.37 -3.84 -13.10
C ASP A 110 -13.39 -2.76 -11.99
N LEU A 111 -13.06 -3.15 -10.75
CA LEU A 111 -13.02 -2.24 -9.62
C LEU A 111 -11.66 -1.58 -9.43
N ASN A 112 -11.71 -0.30 -9.05
CA ASN A 112 -10.55 0.46 -8.61
C ASN A 112 -10.35 0.22 -7.11
N LEU A 113 -9.24 -0.46 -6.73
CA LEU A 113 -8.94 -0.78 -5.34
C LEU A 113 -8.92 0.48 -4.46
N ASN A 114 -8.39 1.59 -4.96
CA ASN A 114 -8.28 2.85 -4.21
C ASN A 114 -9.58 3.70 -4.22
N ARG A 115 -10.75 3.07 -4.44
CA ARG A 115 -12.07 3.72 -4.40
C ARG A 115 -13.11 2.90 -3.64
N ILE A 116 -12.68 1.83 -2.96
CA ILE A 116 -13.61 0.86 -2.36
C ILE A 116 -13.27 0.48 -0.92
N PHE A 117 -12.29 1.12 -0.29
CA PHE A 117 -12.02 0.91 1.14
C PHE A 117 -13.21 1.35 2.00
N PRO A 118 -13.55 0.60 3.05
CA PRO A 118 -12.80 -0.49 3.70
C PRO A 118 -12.94 -1.87 3.02
N GLY A 119 -13.64 -2.00 1.90
CA GLY A 119 -13.87 -3.27 1.24
C GLY A 119 -15.02 -4.09 1.86
N ASP A 120 -15.08 -5.37 1.47
CA ASP A 120 -16.07 -6.33 1.96
C ASP A 120 -15.47 -7.75 1.89
N PRO A 121 -15.44 -8.52 3.00
CA PRO A 121 -14.88 -9.88 3.01
C PRO A 121 -15.70 -10.88 2.18
N ASP A 122 -16.98 -10.59 1.93
CA ASP A 122 -17.89 -11.40 1.13
C ASP A 122 -18.13 -10.83 -0.27
N GLY A 123 -17.42 -9.73 -0.60
CA GLY A 123 -17.52 -9.06 -1.89
C GLY A 123 -16.73 -9.72 -3.01
N THR A 124 -16.59 -9.00 -4.12
CA THR A 124 -15.75 -9.41 -5.24
C THR A 124 -14.26 -9.40 -4.89
N VAL A 125 -13.41 -9.90 -5.77
CA VAL A 125 -11.96 -10.02 -5.57
C VAL A 125 -11.32 -8.75 -5.02
N THR A 126 -11.54 -7.62 -5.69
CA THR A 126 -10.93 -6.35 -5.28
C THR A 126 -11.49 -5.84 -3.95
N ARG A 127 -12.77 -6.07 -3.65
CA ARG A 127 -13.37 -5.74 -2.35
C ARG A 127 -12.79 -6.56 -1.20
N GLN A 128 -12.51 -7.84 -1.43
CA GLN A 128 -11.87 -8.71 -0.45
C GLN A 128 -10.42 -8.28 -0.18
N ILE A 129 -9.67 -7.86 -1.22
CA ILE A 129 -8.31 -7.29 -1.07
C ILE A 129 -8.35 -6.02 -0.22
N ALA A 130 -9.25 -5.08 -0.55
CA ALA A 130 -9.42 -3.85 0.22
C ALA A 130 -9.73 -4.15 1.70
N HIS A 131 -10.64 -5.09 1.95
CA HIS A 131 -11.01 -5.48 3.30
C HIS A 131 -9.81 -6.05 4.07
N TYR A 132 -9.01 -6.94 3.47
CA TYR A 132 -7.83 -7.50 4.12
C TYR A 132 -6.80 -6.42 4.50
N ILE A 133 -6.51 -5.52 3.58
CA ILE A 133 -5.58 -4.42 3.86
C ILE A 133 -6.13 -3.54 4.99
N ASP A 134 -7.41 -3.20 4.94
CA ASP A 134 -8.06 -2.32 5.92
C ASP A 134 -8.21 -2.96 7.30
N SER A 135 -8.60 -4.24 7.38
CA SER A 135 -8.91 -4.92 8.65
C SER A 135 -7.73 -5.64 9.29
N GLU A 136 -6.76 -6.11 8.49
CA GLU A 136 -5.66 -6.92 8.99
C GLU A 136 -4.31 -6.16 8.98
N LEU A 137 -3.99 -5.39 7.91
CA LEU A 137 -2.67 -4.78 7.77
C LEU A 137 -2.59 -3.39 8.38
N ILE A 138 -3.53 -2.50 8.08
CA ILE A 138 -3.53 -1.12 8.60
C ILE A 138 -3.56 -1.09 10.14
N PRO A 139 -4.34 -1.94 10.84
CA PRO A 139 -4.30 -1.97 12.30
C PRO A 139 -2.93 -2.25 12.91
N LEU A 140 -2.11 -3.07 12.24
CA LEU A 140 -0.76 -3.41 12.68
C LEU A 140 0.23 -2.24 12.53
N ALA A 141 -0.04 -1.27 11.64
CA ALA A 141 0.87 -0.21 11.28
C ALA A 141 0.75 1.02 12.20
N ASP A 142 1.87 1.71 12.37
CA ASP A 142 1.95 3.08 12.92
C ASP A 142 2.08 4.09 11.79
N PHE A 143 2.74 3.68 10.70
CA PHE A 143 2.98 4.45 9.49
C PHE A 143 2.53 3.65 8.27
N VAL A 144 1.82 4.31 7.35
CA VAL A 144 1.34 3.72 6.09
C VAL A 144 1.75 4.62 4.94
N MET A 145 2.34 4.03 3.92
CA MET A 145 2.66 4.74 2.68
C MET A 145 2.23 3.95 1.46
N ASP A 146 1.38 4.56 0.63
CA ASP A 146 0.92 4.01 -0.64
C ASP A 146 1.60 4.74 -1.80
N LEU A 147 2.42 4.02 -2.59
CA LEU A 147 3.17 4.61 -3.69
C LEU A 147 2.38 4.53 -4.99
N HIS A 148 2.11 5.71 -5.54
CA HIS A 148 1.40 5.91 -6.79
C HIS A 148 2.27 6.60 -7.84
N SER A 149 1.81 6.56 -9.08
CA SER A 149 2.27 7.36 -10.22
C SER A 149 1.12 7.63 -11.19
N GLY A 150 1.40 8.28 -12.31
CA GLY A 150 0.37 8.64 -13.29
C GLY A 150 -0.21 7.48 -14.10
N GLY A 151 0.31 6.26 -13.92
CA GLY A 151 -0.11 5.10 -14.71
C GLY A 151 0.08 5.33 -16.20
N SER A 152 -0.78 4.75 -17.01
CA SER A 152 -0.69 4.84 -18.48
C SER A 152 -1.19 6.17 -19.06
N SER A 153 -1.96 6.97 -18.31
CA SER A 153 -2.68 8.14 -18.85
C SER A 153 -2.14 9.50 -18.40
N LEU A 154 -1.36 9.55 -17.33
CA LEU A 154 -0.83 10.79 -16.75
C LEU A 154 0.68 10.71 -16.55
N ASN A 155 1.32 11.88 -16.49
CA ASN A 155 2.70 12.03 -16.05
C ASN A 155 2.74 13.08 -14.94
N TYR A 156 2.87 12.64 -13.70
CA TYR A 156 2.96 13.54 -12.57
C TYR A 156 4.36 14.09 -12.36
N ILE A 157 4.44 15.35 -11.93
CA ILE A 157 5.65 15.87 -11.31
C ILE A 157 5.85 15.08 -10.00
N PRO A 158 7.02 14.46 -9.78
CA PRO A 158 7.23 13.64 -8.59
C PRO A 158 7.01 14.41 -7.29
N CYS A 159 6.06 13.92 -6.48
CA CYS A 159 5.73 14.53 -5.19
C CYS A 159 5.37 13.47 -4.14
N ALA A 160 5.52 13.84 -2.87
CA ALA A 160 4.89 13.14 -1.75
C ALA A 160 3.61 13.88 -1.36
N LEU A 161 2.59 13.14 -0.92
CA LEU A 161 1.30 13.73 -0.59
C LEU A 161 0.74 13.19 0.73
N ALA A 162 -0.08 14.01 1.38
CA ALA A 162 -0.89 13.62 2.52
C ALA A 162 -2.21 14.41 2.52
N THR A 163 -3.25 13.82 3.06
CA THR A 163 -4.45 14.57 3.44
C THR A 163 -4.21 15.23 4.79
N GLN A 164 -4.51 16.52 4.90
CA GLN A 164 -4.37 17.23 6.16
C GLN A 164 -5.26 16.61 7.23
N SER A 165 -4.65 16.05 8.27
CA SER A 165 -5.40 15.53 9.42
C SER A 165 -6.06 16.66 10.20
N ASN A 166 -7.28 16.42 10.70
CA ASN A 166 -7.95 17.32 11.65
C ASN A 166 -7.30 17.28 13.05
N ASP A 167 -6.51 16.24 13.37
CA ASP A 167 -5.67 16.20 14.55
C ASP A 167 -4.34 16.93 14.26
N PRO A 168 -4.07 18.08 14.90
CA PRO A 168 -2.85 18.84 14.67
C PRO A 168 -1.56 18.04 14.98
N ALA A 169 -1.59 17.17 15.99
CA ALA A 169 -0.43 16.36 16.37
C ALA A 169 -0.13 15.31 15.32
N LEU A 170 -1.16 14.66 14.78
CA LEU A 170 -1.02 13.72 13.68
C LEU A 170 -0.54 14.42 12.40
N PHE A 171 -1.08 15.61 12.11
CA PHE A 171 -0.65 16.39 10.95
C PHE A 171 0.84 16.79 11.04
N GLN A 172 1.34 17.18 12.21
CA GLN A 172 2.77 17.45 12.39
C GLN A 172 3.63 16.20 12.12
N LYS A 173 3.18 15.01 12.51
CA LYS A 173 3.86 13.75 12.18
C LYS A 173 3.84 13.48 10.67
N GLN A 174 2.71 13.72 9.98
CA GLN A 174 2.63 13.62 8.52
C GLN A 174 3.61 14.57 7.85
N LEU A 175 3.69 15.84 8.29
CA LEU A 175 4.64 16.82 7.74
C LEU A 175 6.10 16.40 7.97
N ALA A 176 6.43 15.85 9.13
CA ALA A 176 7.76 15.34 9.41
C ALA A 176 8.13 14.18 8.47
N ALA A 177 7.20 13.24 8.28
CA ALA A 177 7.39 12.09 7.39
C ALA A 177 7.49 12.52 5.90
N LEU A 178 6.70 13.50 5.45
CA LEU A 178 6.80 14.08 4.10
C LEU A 178 8.19 14.71 3.85
N ARG A 179 8.70 15.44 4.83
CA ARG A 179 10.07 16.02 4.77
C ARG A 179 11.14 14.93 4.73
N ALA A 180 10.98 13.88 5.53
CA ALA A 180 11.91 12.75 5.56
C ALA A 180 11.93 12.03 4.21
N PHE A 181 10.78 11.77 3.60
CA PHE A 181 10.68 11.17 2.27
C PHE A 181 11.48 11.95 1.22
N GLY A 182 11.43 13.28 1.27
CA GLY A 182 12.32 14.14 0.51
C GLY A 182 12.03 14.17 -0.99
N ALA A 183 10.76 14.09 -1.39
CA ALA A 183 10.35 14.41 -2.76
C ALA A 183 10.55 15.90 -3.05
N PRO A 184 10.77 16.29 -4.32
CA PRO A 184 10.99 17.69 -4.70
C PRO A 184 9.78 18.57 -4.40
N TYR A 185 8.59 18.00 -4.39
CA TYR A 185 7.34 18.69 -4.08
C TYR A 185 6.54 17.93 -3.03
N THR A 186 5.79 18.69 -2.24
CA THR A 186 4.83 18.16 -1.28
C THR A 186 3.44 18.67 -1.65
N TYR A 187 2.49 17.75 -1.76
CA TYR A 187 1.11 18.07 -2.04
C TYR A 187 0.25 17.78 -0.80
N ILE A 188 -0.29 18.80 -0.17
CA ILE A 188 -1.21 18.70 0.96
C ILE A 188 -2.63 18.83 0.44
N GLN A 189 -3.41 17.76 0.56
CA GLN A 189 -4.82 17.78 0.23
C GLN A 189 -5.62 18.30 1.42
N GLY A 190 -6.49 19.28 1.18
CA GLY A 190 -7.36 19.84 2.22
C GLY A 190 -8.59 18.96 2.49
N GLY A 191 -8.81 18.62 3.76
CA GLY A 191 -10.07 18.05 4.26
C GLY A 191 -10.42 16.64 3.74
N ALA A 192 -11.61 16.17 4.17
CA ALA A 192 -12.13 14.82 3.89
C ALA A 192 -12.51 14.56 2.41
N GLN A 193 -12.17 15.44 1.49
CA GLN A 193 -12.55 15.38 0.07
C GLN A 193 -11.35 15.35 -0.88
N GLY A 194 -10.21 14.86 -0.43
CA GLY A 194 -9.09 14.55 -1.32
C GLY A 194 -9.53 13.69 -2.51
N GLN A 195 -8.72 13.62 -3.56
CA GLN A 195 -9.02 12.79 -4.74
C GLN A 195 -9.29 11.33 -4.32
N GLY A 196 -10.54 10.88 -4.42
CA GLY A 196 -10.97 9.54 -3.99
C GLY A 196 -11.85 9.51 -2.74
N GLY A 197 -12.09 10.66 -2.10
CA GLY A 197 -12.97 10.74 -0.93
C GLY A 197 -12.50 9.85 0.22
N ASN A 198 -13.45 9.30 0.98
CA ASN A 198 -13.18 8.47 2.16
C ASN A 198 -12.91 6.98 1.84
N GLN A 199 -12.76 6.60 0.56
CA GLN A 199 -12.67 5.21 0.12
C GLN A 199 -11.29 4.82 -0.45
N THR A 200 -10.23 5.55 -0.04
CA THR A 200 -8.84 5.23 -0.39
C THR A 200 -8.15 4.46 0.73
N LEU A 201 -7.03 3.81 0.42
CA LEU A 201 -6.15 3.18 1.41
C LEU A 201 -5.66 4.21 2.44
N GLY A 202 -5.20 5.37 1.96
CA GLY A 202 -4.77 6.47 2.84
C GLY A 202 -5.87 6.92 3.80
N SER A 203 -7.11 7.12 3.30
CA SER A 203 -8.23 7.49 4.17
C SER A 203 -8.61 6.38 5.17
N GLY A 204 -8.39 5.11 4.82
CA GLY A 204 -8.53 3.98 5.73
C GLY A 204 -7.54 4.06 6.90
N ALA A 205 -6.28 4.40 6.60
CA ALA A 205 -5.24 4.59 7.60
C ALA A 205 -5.51 5.83 8.49
N GLU A 206 -5.90 6.95 7.89
CA GLU A 206 -6.22 8.19 8.60
C GLU A 206 -7.40 8.02 9.58
N ARG A 207 -8.46 7.32 9.18
CA ARG A 207 -9.59 7.01 10.09
C ARG A 207 -9.16 6.24 11.34
N ARG A 208 -8.03 5.54 11.29
CA ARG A 208 -7.44 4.80 12.41
C ARG A 208 -6.34 5.59 13.14
N GLY A 209 -6.18 6.87 12.84
CA GLY A 209 -5.16 7.72 13.46
C GLY A 209 -3.72 7.35 13.09
N LYS A 210 -3.53 6.66 11.94
CA LYS A 210 -2.20 6.29 11.47
C LYS A 210 -1.56 7.45 10.70
N ILE A 211 -0.24 7.53 10.71
CA ILE A 211 0.49 8.44 9.84
C ILE A 211 0.36 7.89 8.41
N ALA A 212 -0.40 8.57 7.56
CA ALA A 212 -0.65 8.13 6.19
C ALA A 212 -0.03 9.09 5.18
N LEU A 213 0.76 8.55 4.26
CA LEU A 213 1.34 9.26 3.13
C LEU A 213 1.03 8.54 1.82
N GLY A 214 1.06 9.30 0.74
CA GLY A 214 1.10 8.80 -0.62
C GLY A 214 2.24 9.44 -1.41
N SER A 215 2.39 9.03 -2.65
CA SER A 215 3.29 9.66 -3.62
C SER A 215 2.70 9.62 -5.02
N GLU A 216 3.19 10.55 -5.88
CA GLU A 216 3.01 10.49 -7.32
C GLU A 216 4.41 10.59 -7.96
N LEU A 217 4.82 9.63 -8.78
CA LEU A 217 6.24 9.41 -9.10
C LEU A 217 6.57 9.43 -10.61
N GLY A 218 5.71 10.00 -11.43
CA GLY A 218 5.86 10.01 -12.88
C GLY A 218 4.65 9.39 -13.57
N GLY A 219 4.86 8.39 -14.44
CA GLY A 219 3.77 7.70 -15.15
C GLY A 219 4.06 7.44 -16.63
N CYS A 220 3.08 7.70 -17.52
CA CYS A 220 3.14 7.41 -18.96
C CYS A 220 3.31 5.91 -19.28
N GLY A 221 2.85 5.02 -18.42
CA GLY A 221 2.94 3.57 -18.62
C GLY A 221 4.36 3.00 -18.65
N THR A 222 5.32 3.72 -18.05
CA THR A 222 6.73 3.33 -17.99
C THR A 222 7.27 3.50 -16.58
N VAL A 223 8.51 3.08 -16.34
CA VAL A 223 9.25 3.45 -15.12
C VAL A 223 10.07 4.70 -15.40
N ASN A 224 9.69 5.81 -14.78
CA ASN A 224 10.47 7.03 -14.84
C ASN A 224 11.71 6.91 -13.94
N PRO A 225 12.96 6.99 -14.49
CA PRO A 225 14.17 6.82 -13.68
C PRO A 225 14.31 7.84 -12.53
N ALA A 226 13.90 9.09 -12.75
CA ALA A 226 13.95 10.12 -11.71
C ALA A 226 12.91 9.85 -10.61
N GLY A 227 11.69 9.47 -10.98
CA GLY A 227 10.63 9.07 -10.05
C GLY A 227 11.04 7.83 -9.23
N LEU A 228 11.62 6.82 -9.89
CA LEU A 228 12.15 5.64 -9.21
C LEU A 228 13.24 5.99 -8.19
N ALA A 229 14.20 6.82 -8.56
CA ALA A 229 15.28 7.23 -7.66
C ALA A 229 14.73 8.00 -6.42
N ILE A 230 13.68 8.82 -6.60
CA ILE A 230 12.99 9.50 -5.51
C ILE A 230 12.29 8.48 -4.61
N ALA A 231 11.57 7.53 -5.18
CA ALA A 231 10.88 6.47 -4.44
C ALA A 231 11.85 5.64 -3.60
N GLU A 232 12.94 5.13 -4.21
CA GLU A 232 13.92 4.28 -3.53
C GLU A 232 14.64 4.99 -2.38
N ARG A 233 14.98 6.26 -2.57
CA ARG A 233 15.54 7.09 -1.51
C ARG A 233 14.50 7.37 -0.44
N GLY A 234 13.31 7.81 -0.84
CA GLY A 234 12.24 8.25 0.06
C GLY A 234 11.76 7.15 1.00
N VAL A 235 11.53 5.93 0.50
CA VAL A 235 11.11 4.79 1.36
C VAL A 235 12.18 4.39 2.37
N ARG A 236 13.46 4.61 2.07
CA ARG A 236 14.55 4.37 3.04
C ARG A 236 14.66 5.47 4.08
N ASN A 237 14.36 6.71 3.69
CA ASN A 237 14.47 7.86 4.59
C ASN A 237 13.36 7.90 5.66
N VAL A 238 12.22 7.25 5.41
CA VAL A 238 11.09 7.19 6.37
C VAL A 238 11.12 5.94 7.25
N LEU A 239 12.06 5.02 7.01
CA LEU A 239 12.37 3.87 7.87
C LEU A 239 13.35 4.27 8.99
#